data_3933a205a7840a7eec940ba41f19b48e
#
_entry.id   3933a205a7840a7eec940ba41f19b48e
#
_cell.length_a   1.000
_cell.length_b   1.000
_cell.length_c   1.000
_cell.angle_alpha   90.00
_cell.angle_beta   90.00
_cell.angle_gamma   90.00
#
_symmetry.space_group_name_H-M   'P 1'
#
loop_
_entity.id
_entity.type
_entity.pdbx_description
1 polymer ?
#
loop_
_entity_poly.entity_id
_entity_poly.type
_entity_poly.pdbx_seq_one_letter_code
_entity_poly.pdbx_strand_id
1 'polypeptide(L)'
;MGATSSTEAEREPLLASPHAAARGPLPVSSRVYGRRWLVLSLFSLLALMQGVVWNFWGPIQNSAAHAFGFTKSDIAVLVLWGPVGFVPWLLFMWLMDKRGLRSSLLLSAFLMLLGAVLRSIPLSDPALRRWLIHGGQLLNGLAGPTIMSAGPFLSTTWFAPDQRATATAVASLFSYLGGAAAFVLAAIATLFVAVLFYFPSRPPLPPSVAAASQRLSYRSSICRLLSNLRFLMIALAYAVPTGVIAGWAGVLDMILTPANVSQVDAGWIGFWSTVGGCVFGVAMARFADSIRGMLKPILVLMLAGASLSSTWFTLTCLSRLTHLPSSAAILYTSCILVGIFINSSVPIFFELFIETVYPVPEGITCGVVTFLGNLVTGLLLFFLTFYCTELSWLNWCLTGSCIFSLVLILFFRESYDRLYLDVFVSV
;
A
#
# COMPACT_ATOMS: atom_id res chain seq x y z
N MET A 1 40.35 24.09 21.06
CA MET A 1 40.54 24.38 19.63
C MET A 1 40.17 23.14 18.84
N GLY A 2 39.20 23.19 18.00
CA GLY A 2 38.86 22.13 17.02
C GLY A 2 37.52 21.44 17.20
N ALA A 3 36.42 22.17 17.11
CA ALA A 3 35.07 21.61 16.97
C ALA A 3 34.19 22.52 16.11
N THR A 4 34.51 22.70 14.83
CA THR A 4 33.70 23.50 13.89
C THR A 4 33.82 23.05 12.44
N SER A 5 33.80 21.73 12.16
CA SER A 5 33.87 21.28 10.76
C SER A 5 32.73 20.34 10.31
N SER A 6 31.77 20.02 11.16
CA SER A 6 30.68 19.09 10.81
C SER A 6 29.34 19.74 10.43
N THR A 7 29.21 21.07 10.60
CA THR A 7 27.93 21.78 10.39
C THR A 7 27.86 22.53 9.06
N GLU A 8 28.98 22.74 8.38
CA GLU A 8 29.00 23.48 7.09
C GLU A 8 28.74 22.57 5.87
N ALA A 9 29.06 21.29 5.96
CA ALA A 9 28.81 20.35 4.85
C ALA A 9 27.32 20.03 4.61
N GLU A 10 26.44 20.33 5.58
CA GLU A 10 25.00 20.14 5.44
C GLU A 10 24.25 21.36 4.84
N ARG A 11 24.95 22.49 4.65
CA ARG A 11 24.36 23.73 4.11
C ARG A 11 24.72 24.01 2.65
N GLU A 12 25.51 23.17 2.00
CA GLU A 12 25.68 23.32 0.56
C GLU A 12 24.33 23.05 -0.13
N PRO A 13 23.84 24.01 -0.94
CA PRO A 13 22.65 23.76 -1.73
C PRO A 13 22.92 22.55 -2.63
N LEU A 14 21.99 21.60 -2.64
CA LEU A 14 21.98 20.42 -3.52
C LEU A 14 21.99 20.77 -5.03
N LEU A 15 22.11 22.02 -5.34
CA LEU A 15 22.29 22.64 -6.64
C LEU A 15 23.77 23.01 -6.76
N ALA A 16 24.43 22.43 -7.74
CA ALA A 16 25.79 22.62 -8.23
C ALA A 16 26.69 23.64 -7.53
N SER A 17 27.93 23.25 -7.27
CA SER A 17 29.00 24.19 -6.79
C SER A 17 29.10 25.44 -7.65
N PRO A 18 29.48 26.60 -7.09
CA PRO A 18 29.57 27.88 -7.80
C PRO A 18 30.46 27.84 -9.05
N HIS A 19 31.38 26.89 -9.13
CA HIS A 19 32.21 26.68 -10.33
C HIS A 19 31.52 25.88 -11.46
N ALA A 20 30.38 25.24 -11.19
CA ALA A 20 29.56 24.61 -12.21
C ALA A 20 28.57 25.59 -12.86
N ALA A 21 28.30 26.74 -12.22
CA ALA A 21 27.39 27.79 -12.73
C ALA A 21 27.94 28.54 -13.96
N ALA A 22 29.25 28.39 -14.29
CA ALA A 22 29.84 28.96 -15.51
C ALA A 22 29.66 28.08 -16.76
N ARG A 23 29.23 26.81 -16.58
CA ARG A 23 28.72 25.97 -17.67
C ARG A 23 27.22 25.88 -17.43
N GLY A 24 26.41 26.49 -18.28
CA GLY A 24 24.96 26.39 -18.22
C GLY A 24 24.55 24.93 -17.94
N PRO A 25 23.45 24.67 -17.21
CA PRO A 25 23.06 23.31 -16.85
C PRO A 25 23.03 22.48 -18.13
N LEU A 26 23.89 21.45 -18.19
CA LEU A 26 23.86 20.50 -19.29
C LEU A 26 22.42 19.98 -19.36
N PRO A 27 21.75 20.06 -20.52
CA PRO A 27 20.38 19.60 -20.63
C PRO A 27 20.35 18.13 -20.22
N VAL A 28 19.69 17.82 -19.09
CA VAL A 28 19.53 16.43 -18.65
C VAL A 28 18.68 15.75 -19.70
N SER A 29 19.31 14.95 -20.56
CA SER A 29 18.61 14.19 -21.57
C SER A 29 17.64 13.22 -20.88
N SER A 30 16.35 13.52 -20.93
CA SER A 30 15.30 12.66 -20.40
C SER A 30 14.60 11.92 -21.54
N ARG A 31 14.37 10.62 -21.38
CA ARG A 31 13.68 9.81 -22.38
C ARG A 31 12.75 8.80 -21.73
N VAL A 32 11.56 8.66 -22.30
CA VAL A 32 10.55 7.72 -21.86
C VAL A 32 10.53 6.51 -22.78
N TYR A 33 10.60 5.32 -22.22
CA TYR A 33 10.67 4.06 -22.97
C TYR A 33 9.35 3.30 -22.93
N GLY A 34 8.94 2.68 -24.03
CA GLY A 34 7.73 1.84 -24.11
C GLY A 34 7.76 0.63 -23.16
N ARG A 35 8.96 0.12 -22.83
CA ARG A 35 9.17 -0.98 -21.85
C ARG A 35 8.58 -0.70 -20.47
N ARG A 36 8.35 0.56 -20.09
CA ARG A 36 7.74 0.94 -18.81
C ARG A 36 6.41 0.24 -18.54
N TRP A 37 5.60 0.05 -19.59
CA TRP A 37 4.30 -0.62 -19.45
C TRP A 37 4.43 -2.11 -19.15
N LEU A 38 5.41 -2.79 -19.77
CA LEU A 38 5.74 -4.18 -19.45
C LEU A 38 6.19 -4.31 -18.00
N VAL A 39 7.08 -3.42 -17.55
CA VAL A 39 7.59 -3.40 -16.17
C VAL A 39 6.45 -3.17 -15.19
N LEU A 40 5.56 -2.22 -15.46
CA LEU A 40 4.38 -1.94 -14.64
C LEU A 40 3.43 -3.14 -14.61
N SER A 41 3.14 -3.77 -15.76
CA SER A 41 2.26 -4.94 -15.83
C SER A 41 2.80 -6.13 -15.06
N LEU A 42 4.09 -6.46 -15.19
CA LEU A 42 4.72 -7.55 -14.44
C LEU A 42 4.68 -7.28 -12.93
N PHE A 43 4.99 -6.05 -12.53
CA PHE A 43 4.90 -5.67 -11.13
C PHE A 43 3.48 -5.76 -10.58
N SER A 44 2.50 -5.21 -11.31
CA SER A 44 1.08 -5.22 -10.92
C SER A 44 0.53 -6.64 -10.79
N LEU A 45 0.92 -7.55 -11.70
CA LEU A 45 0.54 -8.97 -11.61
C LEU A 45 1.19 -9.66 -10.40
N LEU A 46 2.45 -9.34 -10.08
CA LEU A 46 3.11 -9.87 -8.90
C LEU A 46 2.45 -9.34 -7.62
N ALA A 47 2.10 -8.06 -7.57
CA ALA A 47 1.36 -7.44 -6.48
C ALA A 47 -0.04 -8.04 -6.32
N LEU A 48 -0.74 -8.29 -7.43
CA LEU A 48 -2.02 -9.00 -7.46
C LEU A 48 -1.90 -10.39 -6.82
N MET A 49 -0.90 -11.17 -7.21
CA MET A 49 -0.70 -12.51 -6.64
C MET A 49 -0.37 -12.48 -5.14
N GLN A 50 0.41 -11.49 -4.70
CA GLN A 50 0.70 -11.30 -3.28
C GLN A 50 -0.58 -10.99 -2.49
N GLY A 51 -1.42 -10.08 -3.02
CA GLY A 51 -2.71 -9.74 -2.42
C GLY A 51 -3.70 -10.89 -2.39
N VAL A 52 -3.76 -11.73 -3.47
CA VAL A 52 -4.54 -12.96 -3.51
C VAL A 52 -4.19 -13.85 -2.32
N VAL A 53 -2.91 -14.16 -2.18
CA VAL A 53 -2.42 -15.06 -1.13
C VAL A 53 -2.65 -14.49 0.26
N TRP A 54 -2.57 -13.18 0.42
CA TRP A 54 -2.83 -12.54 1.70
C TRP A 54 -4.29 -12.62 2.13
N ASN A 55 -5.20 -12.26 1.23
CA ASN A 55 -6.63 -12.09 1.55
C ASN A 55 -7.46 -13.36 1.38
N PHE A 56 -6.87 -14.44 0.91
CA PHE A 56 -7.56 -15.67 0.57
C PHE A 56 -8.26 -16.36 1.77
N TRP A 57 -7.67 -16.32 2.96
CA TRP A 57 -8.10 -17.12 4.10
C TRP A 57 -9.40 -16.60 4.74
N GLY A 58 -9.67 -15.31 4.72
CA GLY A 58 -10.90 -14.74 5.26
C GLY A 58 -12.16 -15.32 4.58
N PRO A 59 -12.30 -15.14 3.25
CA PRO A 59 -13.47 -15.61 2.50
C PRO A 59 -13.71 -17.12 2.53
N ILE A 60 -12.66 -17.92 2.68
CA ILE A 60 -12.76 -19.40 2.66
C ILE A 60 -12.75 -20.04 4.07
N GLN A 61 -12.94 -19.25 5.10
CA GLN A 61 -12.85 -19.71 6.50
C GLN A 61 -13.60 -21.02 6.76
N ASN A 62 -14.85 -21.12 6.35
CA ASN A 62 -15.68 -22.32 6.56
C ASN A 62 -15.17 -23.51 5.74
N SER A 63 -14.75 -23.28 4.50
CA SER A 63 -14.17 -24.33 3.64
C SER A 63 -12.84 -24.84 4.19
N ALA A 64 -11.99 -23.94 4.71
CA ALA A 64 -10.72 -24.28 5.33
C ALA A 64 -10.91 -25.08 6.64
N ALA A 65 -11.91 -24.71 7.45
CA ALA A 65 -12.29 -25.47 8.64
C ALA A 65 -12.70 -26.91 8.28
N HIS A 66 -13.50 -27.08 7.24
CA HIS A 66 -13.92 -28.41 6.76
C HIS A 66 -12.79 -29.23 6.15
N ALA A 67 -11.96 -28.62 5.29
CA ALA A 67 -10.92 -29.32 4.53
C ALA A 67 -9.67 -29.64 5.36
N PHE A 68 -9.28 -28.76 6.27
CA PHE A 68 -8.02 -28.84 7.00
C PHE A 68 -8.20 -29.00 8.51
N GLY A 69 -9.43 -28.95 9.03
CA GLY A 69 -9.71 -28.96 10.46
C GLY A 69 -9.21 -27.70 11.18
N PHE A 70 -9.13 -26.54 10.48
CA PHE A 70 -8.65 -25.30 11.06
C PHE A 70 -9.69 -24.70 11.99
N THR A 71 -9.22 -24.22 13.14
CA THR A 71 -10.03 -23.42 14.06
C THR A 71 -10.13 -21.98 13.58
N LYS A 72 -11.08 -21.21 14.12
CA LYS A 72 -11.15 -19.75 13.87
C LYS A 72 -9.84 -19.03 14.25
N SER A 73 -9.19 -19.51 15.32
CA SER A 73 -7.91 -19.00 15.77
C SER A 73 -6.79 -19.26 14.75
N ASP A 74 -6.73 -20.45 14.15
CA ASP A 74 -5.74 -20.78 13.11
C ASP A 74 -5.87 -19.82 11.92
N ILE A 75 -7.09 -19.54 11.50
CA ILE A 75 -7.35 -18.62 10.38
C ILE A 75 -6.99 -17.18 10.72
N ALA A 76 -7.32 -16.72 11.93
CA ALA A 76 -6.92 -15.41 12.41
C ALA A 76 -5.39 -15.23 12.42
N VAL A 77 -4.66 -16.26 12.85
CA VAL A 77 -3.18 -16.30 12.82
C VAL A 77 -2.66 -16.29 11.37
N LEU A 78 -3.33 -17.01 10.45
CA LEU A 78 -2.93 -16.99 9.03
C LEU A 78 -3.02 -15.59 8.42
N VAL A 79 -4.06 -14.83 8.74
CA VAL A 79 -4.18 -13.43 8.32
C VAL A 79 -3.14 -12.53 9.01
N LEU A 80 -2.85 -12.81 10.28
CA LEU A 80 -1.86 -12.05 11.06
C LEU A 80 -0.43 -12.20 10.54
N TRP A 81 -0.06 -13.29 9.85
CA TRP A 81 1.26 -13.44 9.22
C TRP A 81 1.58 -12.36 8.18
N GLY A 82 0.57 -11.73 7.58
CA GLY A 82 0.77 -10.58 6.71
C GLY A 82 1.48 -9.43 7.44
N PRO A 83 0.84 -8.79 8.44
CA PRO A 83 1.48 -7.74 9.27
C PRO A 83 2.78 -8.18 9.95
N VAL A 84 2.88 -9.43 10.45
CA VAL A 84 4.12 -9.96 11.05
C VAL A 84 5.26 -9.98 10.04
N GLY A 85 4.99 -10.27 8.78
CA GLY A 85 5.98 -10.24 7.70
C GLY A 85 6.59 -8.85 7.46
N PHE A 86 5.97 -7.78 7.95
CA PHE A 86 6.52 -6.42 7.89
C PHE A 86 7.55 -6.10 8.97
N VAL A 87 7.72 -6.92 10.00
CA VAL A 87 8.72 -6.67 11.06
C VAL A 87 10.12 -6.39 10.49
N PRO A 88 10.66 -7.15 9.52
CA PRO A 88 11.97 -6.87 8.94
C PRO A 88 11.96 -5.82 7.81
N TRP A 89 10.97 -4.92 7.75
CA TRP A 89 10.80 -3.93 6.67
C TRP A 89 12.07 -3.08 6.43
N LEU A 90 12.83 -2.75 7.46
CA LEU A 90 14.09 -2.01 7.35
C LEU A 90 15.09 -2.72 6.44
N LEU A 91 15.19 -4.05 6.54
CA LEU A 91 16.08 -4.86 5.70
C LEU A 91 15.65 -4.80 4.22
N PHE A 92 14.34 -4.93 3.96
CA PHE A 92 13.82 -4.89 2.60
C PHE A 92 13.95 -3.50 1.98
N MET A 93 13.75 -2.44 2.75
CA MET A 93 13.98 -1.06 2.28
C MET A 93 15.45 -0.79 2.03
N TRP A 94 16.34 -1.26 2.90
CA TRP A 94 17.79 -1.19 2.66
C TRP A 94 18.19 -1.94 1.39
N LEU A 95 17.66 -3.13 1.17
CA LEU A 95 17.93 -3.91 -0.03
C LEU A 95 17.47 -3.17 -1.30
N MET A 96 16.28 -2.57 -1.25
CA MET A 96 15.72 -1.81 -2.37
C MET A 96 16.55 -0.55 -2.68
N ASP A 97 17.04 0.14 -1.66
CA ASP A 97 17.91 1.31 -1.81
C ASP A 97 19.29 0.94 -2.38
N LYS A 98 19.95 -0.10 -1.85
CA LYS A 98 21.34 -0.47 -2.18
C LYS A 98 21.47 -1.35 -3.42
N ARG A 99 20.59 -2.34 -3.58
CA ARG A 99 20.64 -3.32 -4.69
C ARG A 99 19.65 -3.00 -5.81
N GLY A 100 18.76 -2.06 -5.56
CA GLY A 100 17.76 -1.58 -6.52
C GLY A 100 16.52 -2.46 -6.63
N LEU A 101 15.54 -1.98 -7.41
CA LEU A 101 14.20 -2.53 -7.52
C LEU A 101 14.20 -3.99 -8.00
N ARG A 102 15.01 -4.32 -9.02
CA ARG A 102 15.06 -5.68 -9.59
C ARG A 102 15.43 -6.74 -8.56
N SER A 103 16.51 -6.51 -7.79
CA SER A 103 16.99 -7.49 -6.80
C SER A 103 15.96 -7.70 -5.69
N SER A 104 15.30 -6.64 -5.24
CA SER A 104 14.27 -6.71 -4.21
C SER A 104 13.02 -7.43 -4.70
N LEU A 105 12.59 -7.19 -5.94
CA LEU A 105 11.45 -7.89 -6.53
C LEU A 105 11.74 -9.36 -6.80
N LEU A 106 12.96 -9.71 -7.22
CA LEU A 106 13.37 -11.12 -7.38
C LEU A 106 13.33 -11.86 -6.04
N LEU A 107 13.84 -11.24 -4.97
CA LEU A 107 13.76 -11.83 -3.63
C LEU A 107 12.30 -12.03 -3.20
N SER A 108 11.46 -11.02 -3.39
CA SER A 108 10.04 -11.11 -3.01
C SER A 108 9.30 -12.17 -3.83
N ALA A 109 9.52 -12.23 -5.14
CA ALA A 109 8.94 -13.25 -6.01
C ALA A 109 9.43 -14.67 -5.63
N PHE A 110 10.70 -14.82 -5.24
CA PHE A 110 11.24 -16.07 -4.74
C PHE A 110 10.60 -16.50 -3.41
N LEU A 111 10.45 -15.57 -2.47
CA LEU A 111 9.76 -15.86 -1.19
C LEU A 111 8.31 -16.29 -1.41
N MET A 112 7.60 -15.62 -2.31
CA MET A 112 6.23 -15.98 -2.69
C MET A 112 6.17 -17.37 -3.35
N LEU A 113 7.10 -17.67 -4.26
CA LEU A 113 7.18 -18.98 -4.91
C LEU A 113 7.47 -20.08 -3.88
N LEU A 114 8.45 -19.89 -3.02
CA LEU A 114 8.76 -20.85 -1.96
C LEU A 114 7.58 -21.06 -1.02
N GLY A 115 6.90 -19.99 -0.63
CA GLY A 115 5.68 -20.06 0.18
C GLY A 115 4.54 -20.80 -0.53
N ALA A 116 4.37 -20.62 -1.83
CA ALA A 116 3.39 -21.34 -2.62
C ALA A 116 3.72 -22.84 -2.73
N VAL A 117 5.00 -23.18 -2.93
CA VAL A 117 5.47 -24.57 -2.95
C VAL A 117 5.20 -25.25 -1.60
N LEU A 118 5.58 -24.64 -0.48
CA LEU A 118 5.35 -25.21 0.85
C LEU A 118 3.87 -25.53 1.11
N ARG A 119 2.96 -24.65 0.69
CA ARG A 119 1.50 -24.88 0.84
C ARG A 119 0.94 -25.94 -0.09
N SER A 120 1.63 -26.23 -1.17
CA SER A 120 1.19 -27.20 -2.19
C SER A 120 1.66 -28.61 -1.93
N ILE A 121 2.51 -28.86 -0.92
CA ILE A 121 3.03 -30.20 -0.60
C ILE A 121 1.89 -31.05 -0.04
N PRO A 122 1.54 -32.16 -0.71
CA PRO A 122 0.52 -33.06 -0.21
C PRO A 122 1.08 -33.91 0.94
N LEU A 123 0.64 -33.62 2.18
CA LEU A 123 1.06 -34.35 3.36
C LEU A 123 -0.12 -35.00 4.03
N SER A 124 0.08 -36.24 4.51
CA SER A 124 -0.90 -36.99 5.27
C SER A 124 -0.98 -36.56 6.73
N ASP A 125 0.12 -36.08 7.31
CA ASP A 125 0.17 -35.60 8.68
C ASP A 125 -0.50 -34.21 8.81
N PRO A 126 -1.61 -34.07 9.56
CA PRO A 126 -2.33 -32.83 9.75
C PRO A 126 -1.50 -31.75 10.45
N ALA A 127 -0.65 -32.13 11.41
CA ALA A 127 0.17 -31.17 12.17
C ALA A 127 1.25 -30.55 11.28
N LEU A 128 1.99 -31.36 10.55
CA LEU A 128 3.04 -30.89 9.63
C LEU A 128 2.44 -30.05 8.49
N ARG A 129 1.29 -30.49 7.93
CA ARG A 129 0.56 -29.72 6.91
C ARG A 129 0.15 -28.34 7.41
N ARG A 130 -0.35 -28.23 8.66
CA ARG A 130 -0.70 -26.92 9.29
C ARG A 130 0.53 -26.02 9.37
N TRP A 131 1.65 -26.51 9.86
CA TRP A 131 2.89 -25.73 9.98
C TRP A 131 3.44 -25.28 8.63
N LEU A 132 3.34 -26.11 7.58
CA LEU A 132 3.76 -25.71 6.23
C LEU A 132 2.85 -24.63 5.64
N ILE A 133 1.56 -24.67 5.90
CA ILE A 133 0.62 -23.62 5.47
C ILE A 133 0.95 -22.31 6.17
N HIS A 134 1.17 -22.32 7.49
CA HIS A 134 1.59 -21.12 8.24
C HIS A 134 2.95 -20.60 7.77
N GLY A 135 3.94 -21.45 7.57
CA GLY A 135 5.25 -21.07 7.04
C GLY A 135 5.17 -20.45 5.65
N GLY A 136 4.35 -21.04 4.76
CA GLY A 136 4.12 -20.47 3.44
C GLY A 136 3.41 -19.12 3.48
N GLN A 137 2.52 -18.90 4.43
CA GLN A 137 1.85 -17.62 4.63
C GLN A 137 2.80 -16.55 5.17
N LEU A 138 3.66 -16.91 6.11
CA LEU A 138 4.73 -16.02 6.60
C LEU A 138 5.67 -15.58 5.48
N LEU A 139 6.10 -16.50 4.60
CA LEU A 139 6.95 -16.16 3.46
C LEU A 139 6.29 -15.17 2.50
N ASN A 140 4.99 -15.31 2.26
CA ASN A 140 4.22 -14.33 1.50
C ASN A 140 4.12 -12.98 2.21
N GLY A 141 3.96 -12.99 3.54
CA GLY A 141 4.00 -11.78 4.36
C GLY A 141 5.35 -11.06 4.28
N LEU A 142 6.48 -11.79 4.30
CA LEU A 142 7.82 -11.23 4.14
C LEU A 142 8.06 -10.58 2.76
N ALA A 143 7.34 -10.99 1.73
CA ALA A 143 7.38 -10.32 0.43
C ALA A 143 6.65 -8.96 0.45
N GLY A 144 5.74 -8.75 1.40
CA GLY A 144 4.87 -7.56 1.52
C GLY A 144 5.61 -6.23 1.54
N PRO A 145 6.62 -6.01 2.40
CA PRO A 145 7.34 -4.74 2.48
C PRO A 145 7.85 -4.24 1.13
N THR A 146 8.46 -5.10 0.33
CA THR A 146 8.91 -4.74 -1.01
C THR A 146 7.74 -4.46 -1.95
N ILE A 147 6.77 -5.36 -2.03
CA ILE A 147 5.67 -5.26 -3.00
C ILE A 147 4.84 -3.99 -2.75
N MET A 148 4.47 -3.70 -1.51
CA MET A 148 3.63 -2.55 -1.18
C MET A 148 4.37 -1.21 -1.28
N SER A 149 5.69 -1.20 -1.15
CA SER A 149 6.50 0.04 -1.18
C SER A 149 7.11 0.32 -2.56
N ALA A 150 7.24 -0.67 -3.42
CA ALA A 150 7.93 -0.54 -4.69
C ALA A 150 7.10 0.15 -5.79
N GLY A 151 5.78 0.21 -5.67
CA GLY A 151 4.90 0.85 -6.66
C GLY A 151 5.29 2.30 -6.96
N PRO A 152 5.32 3.19 -5.96
CA PRO A 152 5.77 4.57 -6.14
C PRO A 152 7.23 4.67 -6.61
N PHE A 153 8.13 3.83 -6.10
CA PHE A 153 9.52 3.80 -6.54
C PHE A 153 9.65 3.40 -8.03
N LEU A 154 8.84 2.44 -8.49
CA LEU A 154 8.75 2.05 -9.90
C LEU A 154 8.24 3.21 -10.76
N SER A 155 7.16 3.88 -10.32
CA SER A 155 6.56 4.98 -11.07
C SER A 155 7.55 6.13 -11.26
N THR A 156 8.29 6.48 -10.22
CA THR A 156 9.30 7.55 -10.28
C THR A 156 10.50 7.20 -11.13
N THR A 157 10.86 5.91 -11.19
CA THR A 157 12.03 5.44 -11.96
C THR A 157 11.72 5.30 -13.46
N TRP A 158 10.49 4.97 -13.84
CA TRP A 158 10.13 4.61 -15.21
C TRP A 158 9.16 5.58 -15.90
N PHE A 159 8.41 6.39 -15.14
CA PHE A 159 7.37 7.24 -15.70
C PHE A 159 7.69 8.73 -15.57
N ALA A 160 7.26 9.49 -16.57
CA ALA A 160 7.35 10.95 -16.56
C ALA A 160 6.40 11.56 -15.52
N PRO A 161 6.61 12.80 -15.07
CA PRO A 161 5.83 13.46 -14.02
C PRO A 161 4.31 13.49 -14.25
N ASP A 162 3.90 13.53 -15.52
CA ASP A 162 2.49 13.58 -15.97
C ASP A 162 1.73 12.25 -15.91
N GLN A 163 2.42 11.15 -15.54
CA GLN A 163 1.86 9.79 -15.52
C GLN A 163 2.20 9.02 -14.24
N ARG A 164 2.84 9.66 -13.27
CA ARG A 164 3.33 8.99 -12.04
C ARG A 164 2.21 8.55 -11.14
N ALA A 165 1.25 9.42 -10.85
CA ALA A 165 0.14 9.08 -9.98
C ALA A 165 -0.69 7.93 -10.59
N THR A 166 -0.92 7.94 -11.90
CA THR A 166 -1.58 6.84 -12.60
C THR A 166 -0.78 5.53 -12.50
N ALA A 167 0.54 5.57 -12.73
CA ALA A 167 1.40 4.39 -12.61
C ALA A 167 1.45 3.85 -11.18
N THR A 168 1.53 4.73 -10.18
CA THR A 168 1.46 4.39 -8.75
C THR A 168 0.12 3.75 -8.42
N ALA A 169 -0.99 4.31 -8.93
CA ALA A 169 -2.32 3.76 -8.72
C ALA A 169 -2.45 2.34 -9.28
N VAL A 170 -2.05 2.12 -10.53
CA VAL A 170 -2.05 0.78 -11.14
C VAL A 170 -1.19 -0.18 -10.33
N ALA A 171 0.04 0.20 -9.98
CA ALA A 171 0.96 -0.64 -9.22
C ALA A 171 0.44 -1.00 -7.83
N SER A 172 -0.16 -0.06 -7.10
CA SER A 172 -0.59 -0.26 -5.72
C SER A 172 -1.97 -0.92 -5.61
N LEU A 173 -2.91 -0.54 -6.47
CA LEU A 173 -4.29 -0.99 -6.35
C LEU A 173 -4.50 -2.42 -6.86
N PHE A 174 -3.67 -2.91 -7.78
CA PHE A 174 -3.75 -4.30 -8.23
C PHE A 174 -3.52 -5.31 -7.10
N SER A 175 -2.75 -4.96 -6.06
CA SER A 175 -2.57 -5.84 -4.90
C SER A 175 -3.88 -6.09 -4.14
N TYR A 176 -4.85 -5.20 -4.23
CA TYR A 176 -6.15 -5.37 -3.57
C TYR A 176 -7.13 -6.24 -4.36
N LEU A 177 -6.95 -6.43 -5.66
CA LEU A 177 -7.89 -7.19 -6.54
C LEU A 177 -7.88 -8.71 -6.32
N GLY A 178 -7.14 -9.24 -5.36
CA GLY A 178 -6.95 -10.67 -5.17
C GLY A 178 -8.18 -11.46 -4.71
N GLY A 179 -8.60 -12.47 -5.46
CA GLY A 179 -9.73 -13.33 -5.06
C GLY A 179 -9.98 -14.65 -5.81
N ALA A 180 -9.11 -15.13 -6.70
CA ALA A 180 -9.32 -16.40 -7.41
C ALA A 180 -8.11 -17.35 -7.29
N ALA A 181 -8.29 -18.47 -6.58
CA ALA A 181 -7.19 -19.21 -5.95
C ALA A 181 -6.70 -20.49 -6.65
N ALA A 182 -7.31 -20.98 -7.71
CA ALA A 182 -7.01 -22.32 -8.24
C ALA A 182 -5.64 -22.48 -8.94
N PHE A 183 -5.03 -21.38 -9.45
CA PHE A 183 -3.80 -21.41 -10.24
C PHE A 183 -2.65 -20.59 -9.65
N VAL A 184 -2.67 -20.32 -8.35
CA VAL A 184 -1.74 -19.40 -7.68
C VAL A 184 -0.28 -19.86 -7.82
N LEU A 185 0.01 -21.16 -7.62
CA LEU A 185 1.39 -21.66 -7.74
C LEU A 185 1.95 -21.49 -9.16
N ALA A 186 1.21 -21.90 -10.18
CA ALA A 186 1.63 -21.78 -11.57
C ALA A 186 1.79 -20.30 -11.98
N ALA A 187 0.85 -19.45 -11.57
CA ALA A 187 0.92 -18.01 -11.83
C ALA A 187 2.14 -17.35 -11.17
N ILE A 188 2.40 -17.64 -9.90
CA ILE A 188 3.58 -17.11 -9.18
C ILE A 188 4.88 -17.63 -9.80
N ALA A 189 4.97 -18.92 -10.15
CA ALA A 189 6.15 -19.47 -10.80
C ALA A 189 6.42 -18.79 -12.15
N THR A 190 5.39 -18.61 -12.97
CA THR A 190 5.49 -17.91 -14.25
C THR A 190 5.93 -16.46 -14.07
N LEU A 191 5.36 -15.75 -13.09
CA LEU A 191 5.74 -14.37 -12.79
C LEU A 191 7.17 -14.27 -12.26
N PHE A 192 7.61 -15.20 -11.43
CA PHE A 192 9.00 -15.26 -10.97
C PHE A 192 9.96 -15.38 -12.16
N VAL A 193 9.71 -16.30 -13.08
CA VAL A 193 10.50 -16.48 -14.31
C VAL A 193 10.43 -15.21 -15.17
N ALA A 194 9.24 -14.61 -15.33
CA ALA A 194 9.10 -13.38 -16.10
C ALA A 194 9.89 -12.21 -15.49
N VAL A 195 9.84 -12.03 -14.18
CA VAL A 195 10.63 -11.00 -13.47
C VAL A 195 12.12 -11.26 -13.63
N LEU A 196 12.55 -12.52 -13.52
CA LEU A 196 13.96 -12.90 -13.67
C LEU A 196 14.54 -12.51 -15.03
N PHE A 197 13.81 -12.75 -16.12
CA PHE A 197 14.32 -12.54 -17.47
C PHE A 197 13.96 -11.18 -18.08
N TYR A 198 12.78 -10.65 -17.80
CA TYR A 198 12.24 -9.47 -18.49
C TYR A 198 12.24 -8.19 -17.66
N PHE A 199 12.43 -8.26 -16.34
CA PHE A 199 12.38 -7.07 -15.49
C PHE A 199 13.75 -6.37 -15.46
N PRO A 200 13.90 -5.19 -16.11
CA PRO A 200 15.15 -4.44 -16.09
C PRO A 200 15.30 -3.64 -14.78
N SER A 201 16.53 -3.40 -14.35
CA SER A 201 16.80 -2.67 -13.10
C SER A 201 16.47 -1.19 -13.16
N ARG A 202 16.82 -0.53 -14.27
CA ARG A 202 16.59 0.91 -14.50
C ARG A 202 16.47 1.19 -16.00
N PRO A 203 15.78 2.28 -16.41
CA PRO A 203 15.85 2.76 -17.78
C PRO A 203 17.26 3.29 -18.10
N PRO A 204 17.72 3.24 -19.36
CA PRO A 204 19.02 3.77 -19.77
C PRO A 204 19.19 5.27 -19.49
N LEU A 205 18.11 6.04 -19.65
CA LEU A 205 18.06 7.48 -19.33
C LEU A 205 16.89 7.72 -18.35
N PRO A 206 17.06 8.64 -17.36
CA PRO A 206 16.01 8.94 -16.41
C PRO A 206 14.82 9.63 -17.10
N PRO A 207 13.57 9.41 -16.61
CA PRO A 207 12.37 9.99 -17.19
C PRO A 207 12.17 11.48 -16.81
N SER A 208 12.91 12.01 -15.84
CA SER A 208 12.84 13.41 -15.40
C SER A 208 14.09 13.83 -14.65
N VAL A 209 14.22 15.16 -14.42
CA VAL A 209 15.34 15.76 -13.69
C VAL A 209 15.35 15.30 -12.24
N ALA A 210 14.20 15.27 -11.57
CA ALA A 210 14.10 14.79 -10.19
C ALA A 210 14.48 13.32 -10.05
N ALA A 211 14.25 12.49 -11.06
CA ALA A 211 14.68 11.09 -11.08
C ALA A 211 16.21 10.93 -11.24
N ALA A 212 16.88 11.91 -11.85
CA ALA A 212 18.33 11.97 -12.04
C ALA A 212 19.08 12.59 -10.85
N SER A 213 18.38 13.30 -9.96
CA SER A 213 18.99 14.03 -8.84
C SER A 213 19.61 13.10 -7.79
N GLN A 214 20.58 13.63 -7.05
CA GLN A 214 21.19 12.90 -5.91
C GLN A 214 20.16 12.69 -4.79
N ARG A 215 20.25 11.54 -4.13
CA ARG A 215 19.36 11.13 -3.05
C ARG A 215 20.13 10.98 -1.75
N LEU A 216 19.43 11.20 -0.64
CA LEU A 216 20.00 11.05 0.68
C LEU A 216 20.39 9.59 0.96
N SER A 217 21.40 9.40 1.83
CA SER A 217 21.80 8.08 2.29
C SER A 217 20.68 7.43 3.12
N TYR A 218 20.67 6.09 3.17
CA TYR A 218 19.64 5.30 3.86
C TYR A 218 19.41 5.75 5.33
N ARG A 219 20.49 5.88 6.12
CA ARG A 219 20.37 6.27 7.54
C ARG A 219 19.88 7.70 7.70
N SER A 220 20.42 8.65 6.93
CA SER A 220 19.98 10.04 6.93
C SER A 220 18.52 10.18 6.52
N SER A 221 18.07 9.39 5.55
CA SER A 221 16.67 9.35 5.10
C SER A 221 15.71 8.96 6.22
N ILE A 222 16.00 7.88 6.95
CA ILE A 222 15.15 7.42 8.06
C ILE A 222 15.10 8.46 9.18
N CYS A 223 16.26 9.00 9.60
CA CYS A 223 16.29 10.02 10.63
C CYS A 223 15.49 11.28 10.20
N ARG A 224 15.63 11.70 8.94
CA ARG A 224 14.89 12.85 8.41
C ARG A 224 13.39 12.62 8.37
N LEU A 225 12.94 11.42 7.99
CA LEU A 225 11.51 11.07 7.98
C LEU A 225 10.92 11.10 9.39
N LEU A 226 11.58 10.45 10.35
CA LEU A 226 11.10 10.37 11.73
C LEU A 226 11.15 11.72 12.47
N SER A 227 12.02 12.64 12.05
CA SER A 227 12.11 13.99 12.62
C SER A 227 11.18 15.00 11.93
N ASN A 228 10.58 14.64 10.78
CA ASN A 228 9.71 15.54 10.04
C ASN A 228 8.25 15.42 10.49
N LEU A 229 7.80 16.35 11.33
CA LEU A 229 6.43 16.35 11.86
C LEU A 229 5.36 16.41 10.75
N ARG A 230 5.62 17.12 9.64
CA ARG A 230 4.68 17.17 8.50
C ARG A 230 4.52 15.80 7.87
N PHE A 231 5.62 15.09 7.68
CA PHE A 231 5.58 13.72 7.18
C PHE A 231 4.84 12.79 8.13
N LEU A 232 5.12 12.87 9.44
CA LEU A 232 4.45 12.03 10.43
C LEU A 232 2.94 12.29 10.48
N MET A 233 2.51 13.53 10.31
CA MET A 233 1.07 13.86 10.23
C MET A 233 0.38 13.14 9.07
N ILE A 234 0.92 13.26 7.85
CA ILE A 234 0.30 12.60 6.69
C ILE A 234 0.49 11.09 6.72
N ALA A 235 1.59 10.59 7.30
CA ALA A 235 1.81 9.16 7.49
C ALA A 235 0.75 8.55 8.44
N LEU A 236 0.40 9.22 9.53
CA LEU A 236 -0.69 8.82 10.42
C LEU A 236 -2.06 8.96 9.75
N ALA A 237 -2.27 10.03 8.99
CA ALA A 237 -3.51 10.23 8.23
C ALA A 237 -3.77 9.11 7.21
N TYR A 238 -2.72 8.51 6.68
CA TYR A 238 -2.79 7.33 5.81
C TYR A 238 -2.90 6.03 6.61
N ALA A 239 -1.98 5.81 7.57
CA ALA A 239 -1.80 4.52 8.23
C ALA A 239 -3.01 4.10 9.07
N VAL A 240 -3.68 5.07 9.73
CA VAL A 240 -4.79 4.75 10.64
C VAL A 240 -6.02 4.26 9.86
N PRO A 241 -6.58 4.97 8.89
CA PRO A 241 -7.76 4.47 8.18
C PRO A 241 -7.46 3.25 7.30
N THR A 242 -6.30 3.19 6.65
CA THR A 242 -5.94 2.02 5.82
C THR A 242 -5.69 0.77 6.66
N GLY A 243 -5.10 0.91 7.84
CA GLY A 243 -4.90 -0.19 8.77
C GLY A 243 -6.21 -0.68 9.39
N VAL A 244 -7.09 0.24 9.77
CA VAL A 244 -8.39 -0.10 10.36
C VAL A 244 -9.30 -0.77 9.33
N ILE A 245 -9.39 -0.25 8.09
CA ILE A 245 -10.23 -0.87 7.06
C ILE A 245 -9.72 -2.27 6.66
N ALA A 246 -8.42 -2.49 6.66
CA ALA A 246 -7.86 -3.82 6.36
C ALA A 246 -8.29 -4.86 7.41
N GLY A 247 -8.24 -4.51 8.70
CA GLY A 247 -8.72 -5.36 9.78
C GLY A 247 -10.25 -5.52 9.77
N TRP A 248 -10.98 -4.45 9.53
CA TRP A 248 -12.44 -4.43 9.45
C TRP A 248 -12.96 -5.28 8.28
N ALA A 249 -12.35 -5.18 7.10
CA ALA A 249 -12.70 -5.99 5.93
C ALA A 249 -12.45 -7.49 6.15
N GLY A 250 -11.45 -7.84 6.95
CA GLY A 250 -11.15 -9.24 7.30
C GLY A 250 -12.22 -9.92 8.16
N VAL A 251 -13.08 -9.16 8.83
CA VAL A 251 -14.18 -9.65 9.68
C VAL A 251 -15.55 -9.15 9.21
N LEU A 252 -15.65 -8.69 7.97
CA LEU A 252 -16.85 -8.08 7.42
C LEU A 252 -18.08 -9.00 7.46
N ASP A 253 -17.91 -10.29 7.17
CA ASP A 253 -18.99 -11.28 7.24
C ASP A 253 -19.55 -11.41 8.67
N MET A 254 -18.67 -11.38 9.68
CA MET A 254 -19.07 -11.43 11.09
C MET A 254 -19.83 -10.17 11.53
N ILE A 255 -19.48 -9.01 10.97
CA ILE A 255 -20.17 -7.73 11.23
C ILE A 255 -21.56 -7.71 10.58
N LEU A 256 -21.69 -8.29 9.38
CA LEU A 256 -22.94 -8.30 8.60
C LEU A 256 -23.88 -9.46 8.94
N THR A 257 -23.39 -10.54 9.57
CA THR A 257 -24.21 -11.69 9.99
C THR A 257 -25.41 -11.29 10.86
N PRO A 258 -25.28 -10.37 11.86
CA PRO A 258 -26.44 -9.92 12.66
C PRO A 258 -27.49 -9.16 11.86
N ALA A 259 -27.12 -8.63 10.67
CA ALA A 259 -28.02 -7.96 9.74
C ALA A 259 -28.67 -8.92 8.71
N ASN A 260 -28.56 -10.24 8.91
CA ASN A 260 -29.07 -11.30 8.01
C ASN A 260 -28.47 -11.23 6.59
N VAL A 261 -27.24 -10.76 6.44
CA VAL A 261 -26.49 -10.79 5.18
C VAL A 261 -25.72 -12.11 5.11
N SER A 262 -25.84 -12.83 3.98
CA SER A 262 -25.13 -14.10 3.80
C SER A 262 -23.62 -13.87 3.62
N GLN A 263 -22.81 -14.89 3.94
CA GLN A 263 -21.35 -14.84 3.71
C GLN A 263 -21.00 -14.60 2.24
N VAL A 264 -21.78 -15.14 1.31
CA VAL A 264 -21.60 -14.94 -0.13
C VAL A 264 -21.84 -13.47 -0.51
N ASP A 265 -22.90 -12.86 0.05
CA ASP A 265 -23.21 -11.46 -0.21
C ASP A 265 -22.16 -10.52 0.41
N ALA A 266 -21.68 -10.83 1.63
CA ALA A 266 -20.57 -10.11 2.24
C ALA A 266 -19.29 -10.19 1.37
N GLY A 267 -19.04 -11.35 0.76
CA GLY A 267 -17.99 -11.52 -0.24
C GLY A 267 -18.16 -10.64 -1.47
N TRP A 268 -19.38 -10.55 -2.03
CA TRP A 268 -19.68 -9.66 -3.15
C TRP A 268 -19.54 -8.17 -2.79
N ILE A 269 -19.93 -7.78 -1.60
CA ILE A 269 -19.73 -6.42 -1.09
C ILE A 269 -18.24 -6.08 -1.06
N GLY A 270 -17.42 -6.95 -0.48
CA GLY A 270 -15.96 -6.80 -0.45
C GLY A 270 -15.36 -6.72 -1.86
N PHE A 271 -15.81 -7.57 -2.78
CA PHE A 271 -15.37 -7.56 -4.16
C PHE A 271 -15.68 -6.22 -4.86
N TRP A 272 -16.92 -5.77 -4.85
CA TRP A 272 -17.32 -4.52 -5.50
C TRP A 272 -16.70 -3.29 -4.83
N SER A 273 -16.51 -3.30 -3.51
CA SER A 273 -15.78 -2.29 -2.75
C SER A 273 -14.34 -2.15 -3.25
N THR A 274 -13.67 -3.28 -3.46
CA THR A 274 -12.28 -3.30 -3.91
C THR A 274 -12.15 -2.94 -5.39
N VAL A 275 -12.95 -3.55 -6.26
CA VAL A 275 -12.94 -3.26 -7.71
C VAL A 275 -13.33 -1.80 -7.96
N GLY A 276 -14.39 -1.32 -7.31
CA GLY A 276 -14.79 0.08 -7.41
C GLY A 276 -13.68 1.03 -6.93
N GLY A 277 -13.03 0.70 -5.83
CA GLY A 277 -11.88 1.45 -5.30
C GLY A 277 -10.71 1.50 -6.27
N CYS A 278 -10.39 0.38 -6.94
CA CYS A 278 -9.33 0.34 -7.94
C CYS A 278 -9.67 1.18 -9.18
N VAL A 279 -10.86 1.03 -9.75
CA VAL A 279 -11.28 1.78 -10.93
C VAL A 279 -11.32 3.28 -10.64
N PHE A 280 -11.98 3.66 -9.55
CA PHE A 280 -12.09 5.06 -9.14
C PHE A 280 -10.73 5.63 -8.73
N GLY A 281 -9.87 4.85 -8.08
CA GLY A 281 -8.52 5.26 -7.70
C GLY A 281 -7.62 5.54 -8.91
N VAL A 282 -7.67 4.70 -9.96
CA VAL A 282 -6.93 4.96 -11.21
C VAL A 282 -7.47 6.22 -11.90
N ALA A 283 -8.80 6.41 -11.95
CA ALA A 283 -9.43 7.59 -12.52
C ALA A 283 -9.02 8.88 -11.77
N MET A 284 -9.04 8.85 -10.44
CA MET A 284 -8.62 9.97 -9.60
C MET A 284 -7.12 10.25 -9.68
N ALA A 285 -6.29 9.23 -9.77
CA ALA A 285 -4.86 9.40 -9.99
C ALA A 285 -4.58 10.03 -11.37
N ARG A 286 -5.33 9.63 -12.42
CA ARG A 286 -5.22 10.25 -13.73
C ARG A 286 -5.69 11.72 -13.72
N PHE A 287 -6.75 12.01 -12.97
CA PHE A 287 -7.21 13.37 -12.75
C PHE A 287 -6.14 14.20 -12.01
N ALA A 288 -5.51 13.65 -10.97
CA ALA A 288 -4.43 14.31 -10.24
C ALA A 288 -3.19 14.58 -11.12
N ASP A 289 -2.84 13.66 -12.03
CA ASP A 289 -1.79 13.86 -13.03
C ASP A 289 -2.11 15.04 -13.99
N SER A 290 -3.39 15.26 -14.29
CA SER A 290 -3.84 16.36 -15.16
C SER A 290 -3.85 17.71 -14.45
N ILE A 291 -4.16 17.75 -13.15
CA ILE A 291 -4.23 18.96 -12.33
C ILE A 291 -3.06 18.96 -11.34
N ARG A 292 -1.90 19.35 -11.78
CA ARG A 292 -0.68 19.37 -10.96
C ARG A 292 -0.81 20.32 -9.77
N GLY A 293 -0.35 19.90 -8.60
CA GLY A 293 -0.31 20.74 -7.40
C GLY A 293 -1.62 20.85 -6.62
N MET A 294 -2.55 19.90 -6.78
CA MET A 294 -3.84 19.87 -6.06
C MET A 294 -4.12 18.53 -5.35
N LEU A 295 -3.08 17.90 -4.79
CA LEU A 295 -3.23 16.61 -4.13
C LEU A 295 -4.05 16.70 -2.84
N LYS A 296 -3.86 17.76 -2.03
CA LYS A 296 -4.58 17.98 -0.78
C LYS A 296 -6.10 18.11 -0.99
N PRO A 297 -6.62 19.00 -1.89
CA PRO A 297 -8.05 19.09 -2.14
C PRO A 297 -8.69 17.76 -2.56
N ILE A 298 -7.99 16.98 -3.38
CA ILE A 298 -8.46 15.65 -3.80
C ILE A 298 -8.55 14.72 -2.59
N LEU A 299 -7.52 14.69 -1.72
CA LEU A 299 -7.54 13.88 -0.49
C LEU A 299 -8.64 14.31 0.47
N VAL A 300 -8.86 15.61 0.65
CA VAL A 300 -9.96 16.13 1.49
C VAL A 300 -11.29 15.64 0.98
N LEU A 301 -11.55 15.68 -0.34
CA LEU A 301 -12.77 15.17 -0.94
C LEU A 301 -12.95 13.66 -0.70
N MET A 302 -11.87 12.87 -0.91
CA MET A 302 -11.89 11.42 -0.70
C MET A 302 -12.18 11.07 0.77
N LEU A 303 -11.48 11.71 1.70
CA LEU A 303 -11.63 11.44 3.13
C LEU A 303 -12.95 11.94 3.69
N ALA A 304 -13.49 13.04 3.17
CA ALA A 304 -14.85 13.50 3.49
C ALA A 304 -15.89 12.46 3.02
N GLY A 305 -15.77 11.97 1.80
CA GLY A 305 -16.60 10.88 1.28
C GLY A 305 -16.50 9.60 2.12
N ALA A 306 -15.27 9.22 2.51
CA ALA A 306 -15.03 8.08 3.39
C ALA A 306 -15.67 8.28 4.77
N SER A 307 -15.53 9.46 5.35
CA SER A 307 -16.12 9.79 6.67
C SER A 307 -17.65 9.76 6.63
N LEU A 308 -18.25 10.32 5.59
CA LEU A 308 -19.72 10.31 5.42
C LEU A 308 -20.26 8.90 5.20
N SER A 309 -19.65 8.13 4.31
CA SER A 309 -20.07 6.75 4.02
C SER A 309 -19.87 5.80 5.19
N SER A 310 -18.75 5.92 5.93
CA SER A 310 -18.52 5.11 7.14
C SER A 310 -19.48 5.47 8.28
N THR A 311 -19.80 6.76 8.46
CA THR A 311 -20.82 7.21 9.41
C THR A 311 -22.18 6.65 9.04
N TRP A 312 -22.55 6.74 7.76
CA TRP A 312 -23.80 6.19 7.26
C TRP A 312 -23.89 4.68 7.51
N PHE A 313 -22.85 3.92 7.18
CA PHE A 313 -22.80 2.49 7.46
C PHE A 313 -22.94 2.18 8.96
N THR A 314 -22.19 2.88 9.82
CA THR A 314 -22.22 2.68 11.27
C THR A 314 -23.62 2.96 11.85
N LEU A 315 -24.25 4.05 11.44
CA LEU A 315 -25.62 4.41 11.87
C LEU A 315 -26.67 3.41 11.37
N THR A 316 -26.49 2.86 10.16
CA THR A 316 -27.39 1.84 9.61
C THR A 316 -27.27 0.51 10.37
N CYS A 317 -26.06 0.12 10.79
CA CYS A 317 -25.86 -1.06 11.65
C CYS A 317 -26.46 -0.89 13.04
N LEU A 318 -26.63 0.35 13.52
CA LEU A 318 -27.29 0.71 14.79
C LEU A 318 -28.81 0.97 14.65
N SER A 319 -29.46 0.33 13.70
CA SER A 319 -30.87 0.57 13.34
C SER A 319 -31.87 0.53 14.53
N ARG A 320 -31.57 -0.22 15.60
CA ARG A 320 -32.36 -0.27 16.83
C ARG A 320 -32.40 1.07 17.60
N LEU A 321 -31.35 1.90 17.44
CA LEU A 321 -31.26 3.22 18.11
C LEU A 321 -31.64 4.38 17.19
N THR A 322 -31.35 4.23 15.87
CA THR A 322 -31.45 5.33 14.90
C THR A 322 -32.77 5.34 14.10
N HIS A 323 -33.57 4.28 14.18
CA HIS A 323 -34.81 4.09 13.38
C HIS A 323 -34.59 4.26 11.85
N LEU A 324 -33.34 4.15 11.37
CA LEU A 324 -33.03 4.20 9.93
C LEU A 324 -33.48 2.89 9.25
N PRO A 325 -34.02 2.95 8.03
CA PRO A 325 -34.40 1.76 7.30
C PRO A 325 -33.15 0.94 7.00
N SER A 326 -32.99 -0.21 7.64
CA SER A 326 -31.89 -1.15 7.44
C SER A 326 -32.17 -2.09 6.26
N SER A 327 -32.34 -1.54 5.05
CA SER A 327 -32.45 -2.41 3.88
C SER A 327 -31.05 -2.93 3.46
N ALA A 328 -31.00 -4.16 2.95
CA ALA A 328 -29.77 -4.76 2.45
C ALA A 328 -29.07 -3.85 1.41
N ALA A 329 -29.84 -3.18 0.55
CA ALA A 329 -29.32 -2.26 -0.44
C ALA A 329 -28.59 -1.06 0.17
N ILE A 330 -29.05 -0.51 1.28
CA ILE A 330 -28.43 0.62 1.99
C ILE A 330 -27.11 0.18 2.62
N LEU A 331 -27.08 -1.00 3.27
CA LEU A 331 -25.87 -1.59 3.83
C LEU A 331 -24.83 -1.85 2.74
N TYR A 332 -25.23 -2.43 1.61
CA TYR A 332 -24.33 -2.71 0.49
C TYR A 332 -23.75 -1.42 -0.07
N THR A 333 -24.58 -0.43 -0.36
CA THR A 333 -24.15 0.83 -0.95
C THR A 333 -23.19 1.58 -0.03
N SER A 334 -23.50 1.71 1.25
CA SER A 334 -22.66 2.42 2.21
C SER A 334 -21.30 1.72 2.39
N CYS A 335 -21.29 0.39 2.51
CA CYS A 335 -20.07 -0.41 2.64
C CYS A 335 -19.17 -0.33 1.40
N ILE A 336 -19.74 -0.45 0.21
CA ILE A 336 -19.01 -0.32 -1.06
C ILE A 336 -18.41 1.08 -1.19
N LEU A 337 -19.15 2.13 -0.86
CA LEU A 337 -18.66 3.51 -0.90
C LEU A 337 -17.48 3.75 0.05
N VAL A 338 -17.52 3.22 1.27
CA VAL A 338 -16.39 3.29 2.20
C VAL A 338 -15.11 2.75 1.54
N GLY A 339 -15.19 1.55 0.97
CA GLY A 339 -14.04 0.94 0.32
C GLY A 339 -13.57 1.71 -0.92
N ILE A 340 -14.50 2.24 -1.73
CA ILE A 340 -14.16 3.07 -2.89
C ILE A 340 -13.36 4.30 -2.46
N PHE A 341 -13.83 5.07 -1.49
CA PHE A 341 -13.18 6.30 -1.08
C PHE A 341 -11.83 6.06 -0.40
N ILE A 342 -11.72 5.06 0.48
CA ILE A 342 -10.44 4.78 1.16
C ILE A 342 -9.41 4.21 0.18
N ASN A 343 -9.76 3.19 -0.62
CA ASN A 343 -8.80 2.59 -1.55
C ASN A 343 -8.34 3.57 -2.63
N SER A 344 -9.24 4.42 -3.13
CA SER A 344 -8.88 5.43 -4.13
C SER A 344 -7.99 6.55 -3.60
N SER A 345 -7.96 6.80 -2.29
CA SER A 345 -7.06 7.78 -1.68
C SER A 345 -5.61 7.32 -1.62
N VAL A 346 -5.35 6.01 -1.64
CA VAL A 346 -4.01 5.41 -1.46
C VAL A 346 -2.96 5.96 -2.44
N PRO A 347 -3.16 5.95 -3.77
CA PRO A 347 -2.16 6.45 -4.70
C PRO A 347 -1.90 7.96 -4.54
N ILE A 348 -2.91 8.74 -4.18
CA ILE A 348 -2.78 10.18 -3.95
C ILE A 348 -1.95 10.45 -2.69
N PHE A 349 -2.14 9.67 -1.64
CA PHE A 349 -1.27 9.72 -0.46
C PHE A 349 0.19 9.41 -0.80
N PHE A 350 0.46 8.39 -1.62
CA PHE A 350 1.82 8.04 -2.01
C PHE A 350 2.50 9.18 -2.77
N GLU A 351 1.81 9.83 -3.70
CA GLU A 351 2.36 11.01 -4.38
C GLU A 351 2.61 12.16 -3.40
N LEU A 352 1.68 12.43 -2.48
CA LEU A 352 1.86 13.49 -1.48
C LEU A 352 3.04 13.22 -0.55
N PHE A 353 3.27 11.96 -0.13
CA PHE A 353 4.45 11.59 0.66
C PHE A 353 5.74 11.95 -0.06
N ILE A 354 5.85 11.54 -1.33
CA ILE A 354 7.05 11.73 -2.13
C ILE A 354 7.33 13.21 -2.36
N GLU A 355 6.30 14.00 -2.63
CA GLU A 355 6.43 15.47 -2.80
C GLU A 355 6.90 16.13 -1.50
N THR A 356 6.34 15.75 -0.35
CA THR A 356 6.59 16.39 0.95
C THR A 356 8.01 16.18 1.48
N VAL A 357 8.63 15.02 1.18
CA VAL A 357 9.91 14.63 1.81
C VAL A 357 11.10 14.63 0.86
N TYR A 358 10.91 15.08 -0.38
CA TYR A 358 12.02 15.17 -1.32
C TYR A 358 13.25 15.84 -0.66
N PRO A 359 14.50 15.35 -0.85
CA PRO A 359 15.00 14.32 -1.75
C PRO A 359 15.16 12.91 -1.12
N VAL A 360 14.35 12.54 -0.15
CA VAL A 360 14.37 11.20 0.43
C VAL A 360 13.97 10.15 -0.63
N PRO A 361 14.65 8.98 -0.71
CA PRO A 361 14.28 7.91 -1.63
C PRO A 361 12.85 7.43 -1.43
N GLU A 362 12.08 7.32 -2.52
CA GLU A 362 10.65 6.97 -2.49
C GLU A 362 10.39 5.62 -1.83
N GLY A 363 11.26 4.62 -2.09
CA GLY A 363 11.12 3.29 -1.51
C GLY A 363 11.19 3.32 0.01
N ILE A 364 12.09 4.13 0.59
CA ILE A 364 12.20 4.26 2.05
C ILE A 364 10.96 4.98 2.61
N THR A 365 10.54 6.06 1.97
CA THR A 365 9.33 6.82 2.36
C THR A 365 8.10 5.93 2.38
N CYS A 366 7.84 5.22 1.28
CA CYS A 366 6.71 4.30 1.17
C CYS A 366 6.84 3.11 2.11
N GLY A 367 8.06 2.63 2.36
CA GLY A 367 8.33 1.57 3.34
C GLY A 367 7.90 1.94 4.76
N VAL A 368 8.21 3.16 5.20
CA VAL A 368 7.79 3.66 6.51
C VAL A 368 6.27 3.70 6.63
N VAL A 369 5.58 4.29 5.65
CA VAL A 369 4.12 4.47 5.74
C VAL A 369 3.36 3.15 5.61
N THR A 370 3.83 2.22 4.77
CA THR A 370 3.23 0.89 4.65
C THR A 370 3.48 0.04 5.90
N PHE A 371 4.65 0.17 6.51
CA PHE A 371 4.92 -0.46 7.82
C PHE A 371 3.97 0.07 8.89
N LEU A 372 3.77 1.39 9.00
CA LEU A 372 2.84 1.98 9.96
C LEU A 372 1.41 1.50 9.74
N GLY A 373 0.93 1.43 8.50
CA GLY A 373 -0.39 0.90 8.17
C GLY A 373 -0.54 -0.57 8.59
N ASN A 374 0.46 -1.40 8.29
CA ASN A 374 0.45 -2.81 8.69
C ASN A 374 0.60 -3.02 10.20
N LEU A 375 1.30 -2.12 10.90
CA LEU A 375 1.36 -2.12 12.35
C LEU A 375 -0.03 -1.87 12.96
N VAL A 376 -0.78 -0.89 12.45
CA VAL A 376 -2.17 -0.63 12.88
C VAL A 376 -3.04 -1.85 12.61
N THR A 377 -2.99 -2.44 11.40
CA THR A 377 -3.72 -3.67 11.07
C THR A 377 -3.37 -4.81 12.01
N GLY A 378 -2.06 -5.03 12.25
CA GLY A 378 -1.58 -6.10 13.12
C GLY A 378 -2.04 -5.96 14.55
N LEU A 379 -1.97 -4.75 15.12
CA LEU A 379 -2.46 -4.45 16.46
C LEU A 379 -3.97 -4.66 16.56
N LEU A 380 -4.73 -4.22 15.56
CA LEU A 380 -6.18 -4.40 15.51
C LEU A 380 -6.57 -5.88 15.45
N LEU A 381 -5.95 -6.65 14.55
CA LEU A 381 -6.19 -8.08 14.41
C LEU A 381 -5.75 -8.86 15.66
N PHE A 382 -4.63 -8.49 16.27
CA PHE A 382 -4.18 -9.06 17.53
C PHE A 382 -5.23 -8.83 18.63
N PHE A 383 -5.70 -7.58 18.76
CA PHE A 383 -6.74 -7.25 19.74
C PHE A 383 -8.04 -8.03 19.48
N LEU A 384 -8.48 -8.11 18.22
CA LEU A 384 -9.66 -8.88 17.82
C LEU A 384 -9.53 -10.38 18.14
N THR A 385 -8.34 -10.95 18.04
CA THR A 385 -8.11 -12.39 18.30
C THR A 385 -8.24 -12.74 19.79
N PHE A 386 -7.80 -11.82 20.68
CA PHE A 386 -7.72 -12.12 22.11
C PHE A 386 -8.87 -11.53 22.94
N TYR A 387 -9.53 -10.46 22.49
CA TYR A 387 -10.48 -9.69 23.31
C TYR A 387 -11.88 -9.58 22.72
N CYS A 388 -12.22 -10.32 21.67
CA CYS A 388 -13.45 -10.09 20.93
C CYS A 388 -14.66 -10.81 21.53
N THR A 389 -15.63 -10.03 22.06
CA THR A 389 -16.98 -10.49 22.39
C THR A 389 -18.05 -9.81 21.52
N GLU A 390 -17.88 -8.56 21.14
CA GLU A 390 -18.78 -7.82 20.26
C GLU A 390 -18.01 -7.02 19.21
N LEU A 391 -18.50 -6.96 17.97
CA LEU A 391 -17.82 -6.32 16.83
C LEU A 391 -18.36 -4.92 16.49
N SER A 392 -19.40 -4.47 17.18
CA SER A 392 -20.05 -3.16 16.90
C SER A 392 -19.14 -1.95 17.08
N TRP A 393 -18.18 -2.02 18.05
CA TRP A 393 -17.19 -0.96 18.27
C TRP A 393 -16.26 -0.75 17.08
N LEU A 394 -16.03 -1.79 16.26
CA LEU A 394 -15.13 -1.73 15.11
C LEU A 394 -15.63 -0.78 14.02
N ASN A 395 -16.96 -0.65 13.85
CA ASN A 395 -17.56 0.30 12.94
C ASN A 395 -17.29 1.75 13.39
N TRP A 396 -17.33 2.00 14.70
CA TRP A 396 -16.94 3.30 15.26
C TRP A 396 -15.44 3.59 15.12
N CYS A 397 -14.59 2.56 15.25
CA CYS A 397 -13.17 2.71 14.97
C CYS A 397 -12.91 3.08 13.51
N LEU A 398 -13.63 2.48 12.57
CA LEU A 398 -13.51 2.83 11.14
C LEU A 398 -13.95 4.28 10.90
N THR A 399 -15.11 4.68 11.40
CA THR A 399 -15.63 6.06 11.28
C THR A 399 -14.67 7.05 11.93
N GLY A 400 -14.22 6.78 13.15
CA GLY A 400 -13.28 7.63 13.88
C GLY A 400 -11.94 7.77 13.17
N SER A 401 -11.44 6.70 12.55
CA SER A 401 -10.20 6.71 11.78
C SER A 401 -10.29 7.60 10.53
N CYS A 402 -11.43 7.56 9.82
CA CYS A 402 -11.67 8.40 8.65
C CYS A 402 -11.77 9.89 9.03
N ILE A 403 -12.51 10.21 10.10
CA ILE A 403 -12.63 11.58 10.61
C ILE A 403 -11.27 12.09 11.10
N PHE A 404 -10.52 11.29 11.84
CA PHE A 404 -9.18 11.62 12.30
C PHE A 404 -8.24 11.94 11.13
N SER A 405 -8.25 11.11 10.08
CA SER A 405 -7.47 11.35 8.88
C SER A 405 -7.86 12.65 8.17
N LEU A 406 -9.17 12.90 8.02
CA LEU A 406 -9.69 14.14 7.43
C LEU A 406 -9.19 15.38 8.20
N VAL A 407 -9.28 15.36 9.53
CA VAL A 407 -8.81 16.46 10.39
C VAL A 407 -7.32 16.71 10.20
N LEU A 408 -6.49 15.66 10.20
CA LEU A 408 -5.04 15.80 9.98
C LEU A 408 -4.72 16.42 8.62
N ILE A 409 -5.40 16.00 7.56
CA ILE A 409 -5.16 16.55 6.21
C ILE A 409 -5.65 18.01 6.10
N LEU A 410 -6.71 18.41 6.77
CA LEU A 410 -7.17 19.80 6.79
C LEU A 410 -6.10 20.74 7.37
N PHE A 411 -5.44 20.34 8.46
CA PHE A 411 -4.36 21.11 9.09
C PHE A 411 -3.00 20.98 8.39
N PHE A 412 -2.83 20.00 7.51
CA PHE A 412 -1.59 19.80 6.79
C PHE A 412 -1.35 20.91 5.76
N ARG A 413 -0.11 21.43 5.69
CA ARG A 413 0.34 22.36 4.65
C ARG A 413 1.12 21.59 3.59
N GLU A 414 0.59 21.55 2.38
CA GLU A 414 1.22 20.91 1.24
C GLU A 414 2.46 21.68 0.76
N SER A 415 3.48 20.94 0.28
CA SER A 415 4.64 21.46 -0.43
C SER A 415 4.93 20.55 -1.62
N TYR A 416 5.39 21.13 -2.73
CA TYR A 416 5.63 20.45 -4.00
C TYR A 416 7.07 20.65 -4.45
N ASP A 417 8.03 20.34 -3.56
CA ASP A 417 9.45 20.60 -3.78
C ASP A 417 10.02 19.84 -4.98
N ARG A 418 9.52 18.64 -5.23
CA ARG A 418 9.90 17.79 -6.35
C ARG A 418 9.30 18.26 -7.67
N LEU A 419 8.01 18.59 -7.68
CA LEU A 419 7.33 19.14 -8.86
C LEU A 419 7.98 20.44 -9.30
N TYR A 420 8.38 21.29 -8.34
CA TYR A 420 9.12 22.53 -8.58
C TYR A 420 10.42 22.26 -9.34
N LEU A 421 11.18 21.26 -8.92
CA LEU A 421 12.42 20.87 -9.60
C LEU A 421 12.18 20.40 -11.03
N ASP A 422 11.16 19.57 -11.25
CA ASP A 422 10.83 19.04 -12.58
C ASP A 422 10.31 20.13 -13.54
N VAL A 423 9.64 21.17 -13.03
CA VAL A 423 9.08 22.26 -13.86
C VAL A 423 10.08 23.37 -14.12
N PHE A 424 10.84 23.79 -13.12
CA PHE A 424 11.71 24.99 -13.25
C PHE A 424 13.15 24.66 -13.68
N VAL A 425 13.62 23.44 -13.52
CA VAL A 425 14.96 23.02 -13.94
C VAL A 425 14.95 22.35 -15.32
N SER A 426 13.79 21.98 -15.83
CA SER A 426 13.62 21.42 -17.20
C SER A 426 13.47 22.49 -18.28
N VAL A 427 13.42 23.77 -17.92
CA VAL A 427 13.46 24.94 -18.82
C VAL A 427 14.88 25.46 -18.85
#